data_cf4c76919e800830b1bdd3d7df553743
#
_entry.id   cf4c76919e800830b1bdd3d7df553743
#
_cell.length_a   1.000
_cell.length_b   1.000
_cell.length_c   1.000
_cell.angle_alpha   90.00
_cell.angle_beta   90.00
_cell.angle_gamma   90.00
#
_symmetry.space_group_name_H-M   'P 1'
#
loop_
_entity.id
_entity.type
_entity.pdbx_description
1 polymer ?
#
loop_
_entity_poly.entity_id
_entity_poly.type
_entity_poly.pdbx_seq_one_letter_code
_entity_poly.pdbx_strand_id
1 'polypeptide(L)'
;MTTTGRRLWLLSSCVSALMLTGCGGVHDFTYKNITVADGSAKAGDGHSVLFKGSPLSLSGNGIKVGDQLRSVKLAQPDLSLVNVADTGGKGKVRIISVVPSLDTKVCEQQTHYLSEKNKGLDKMVELITVSIDTPFAQKRFAEEAKIANVTFLSDYRNGDFGKAYGLFLKDPHVLARAVMVVDAQNTVRHLQITPELAQLPDMDEAFQVARKLITAS
;
A
#
# COMPACT_ATOMS: atom_id res chain seq x y z
N MET A 1 8.24 -90.84 -16.85
CA MET A 1 7.75 -89.72 -17.65
C MET A 1 7.56 -88.55 -16.70
N THR A 2 8.49 -87.66 -16.64
CA THR A 2 8.65 -86.61 -15.66
C THR A 2 8.30 -85.32 -16.30
N THR A 3 7.33 -84.57 -15.81
CA THR A 3 6.97 -83.21 -16.25
C THR A 3 7.39 -82.24 -15.15
N THR A 4 8.34 -81.43 -15.52
CA THR A 4 8.97 -80.36 -14.71
C THR A 4 8.10 -79.13 -14.74
N GLY A 5 7.55 -78.70 -13.61
CA GLY A 5 6.81 -77.47 -13.46
C GLY A 5 7.75 -76.29 -13.14
N ARG A 6 7.81 -75.28 -14.05
CA ARG A 6 8.51 -74.01 -13.83
C ARG A 6 7.61 -73.09 -13.00
N ARG A 7 8.06 -72.69 -11.84
CA ARG A 7 7.47 -71.63 -11.01
C ARG A 7 7.98 -70.27 -11.51
N LEU A 8 7.04 -69.45 -11.95
CA LEU A 8 7.27 -68.06 -12.33
C LEU A 8 7.21 -67.18 -11.07
N TRP A 9 8.30 -66.55 -10.73
CA TRP A 9 8.36 -65.54 -9.67
C TRP A 9 7.98 -64.20 -10.26
N LEU A 10 6.85 -63.64 -9.85
CA LEU A 10 6.48 -62.26 -10.12
C LEU A 10 7.14 -61.37 -9.06
N LEU A 11 8.15 -60.60 -9.47
CA LEU A 11 8.73 -59.53 -8.68
C LEU A 11 7.78 -58.33 -8.76
N SER A 12 7.05 -58.07 -7.67
CA SER A 12 6.25 -56.87 -7.48
C SER A 12 7.18 -55.74 -7.11
N SER A 13 7.41 -54.80 -8.06
CA SER A 13 8.19 -53.60 -7.84
C SER A 13 7.28 -52.55 -7.22
N CYS A 14 7.33 -52.38 -5.90
CA CYS A 14 6.72 -51.23 -5.22
C CYS A 14 7.51 -49.94 -5.53
N VAL A 15 7.02 -49.17 -6.45
CA VAL A 15 7.48 -47.78 -6.66
C VAL A 15 6.82 -46.90 -5.59
N SER A 16 7.56 -46.64 -4.51
CA SER A 16 7.16 -45.65 -3.51
C SER A 16 7.33 -44.23 -4.10
N ALA A 17 6.23 -43.63 -4.54
CA ALA A 17 6.21 -42.21 -4.92
C ALA A 17 6.36 -41.39 -3.63
N LEU A 18 7.55 -40.83 -3.40
CA LEU A 18 7.77 -39.77 -2.41
C LEU A 18 7.04 -38.52 -2.86
N MET A 19 5.86 -38.29 -2.32
CA MET A 19 5.19 -36.98 -2.40
C MET A 19 5.98 -35.98 -1.54
N LEU A 20 6.85 -35.22 -2.16
CA LEU A 20 7.41 -33.99 -1.57
C LEU A 20 6.29 -32.96 -1.45
N THR A 21 5.56 -33.01 -0.33
CA THR A 21 4.73 -31.88 0.09
C THR A 21 5.65 -30.76 0.50
N GLY A 22 6.00 -29.91 -0.46
CA GLY A 22 6.62 -28.61 -0.18
C GLY A 22 5.62 -27.77 0.61
N CYS A 23 5.74 -27.76 1.94
CA CYS A 23 5.15 -26.73 2.79
C CYS A 23 5.84 -25.40 2.44
N GLY A 24 5.36 -24.75 1.38
CA GLY A 24 5.55 -23.33 1.21
C GLY A 24 4.78 -22.65 2.33
N GLY A 25 5.48 -22.33 3.44
CA GLY A 25 4.91 -21.56 4.52
C GLY A 25 4.37 -20.27 3.93
N VAL A 26 3.06 -20.09 3.93
CA VAL A 26 2.42 -18.82 3.72
C VAL A 26 2.86 -17.96 4.91
N HIS A 27 3.85 -17.09 4.71
CA HIS A 27 4.20 -16.11 5.71
C HIS A 27 3.10 -15.05 5.71
N ASP A 28 2.03 -15.31 6.47
CA ASP A 28 1.01 -14.30 6.73
C ASP A 28 1.66 -13.16 7.53
N PHE A 29 1.38 -11.93 7.11
CA PHE A 29 1.87 -10.76 7.83
C PHE A 29 1.30 -10.74 9.25
N THR A 30 2.18 -10.55 10.25
CA THR A 30 1.76 -10.49 11.65
C THR A 30 1.45 -9.05 12.05
N TYR A 31 0.17 -8.73 12.13
CA TYR A 31 -0.31 -7.43 12.57
C TYR A 31 0.05 -7.17 14.04
N LYS A 32 0.58 -5.98 14.31
CA LYS A 32 0.87 -5.51 15.67
C LYS A 32 -0.27 -4.61 16.14
N ASN A 33 -0.43 -4.53 17.45
CA ASN A 33 -1.36 -3.56 18.05
C ASN A 33 -0.75 -2.14 17.97
N ILE A 34 -0.97 -1.48 16.82
CA ILE A 34 -0.59 -0.10 16.57
C ILE A 34 -1.85 0.76 16.69
N THR A 35 -1.77 1.82 17.47
CA THR A 35 -2.89 2.74 17.67
C THR A 35 -3.33 3.36 16.34
N VAL A 36 -4.65 3.36 16.09
CA VAL A 36 -5.27 4.13 15.02
C VAL A 36 -5.42 5.58 15.49
N ALA A 37 -5.06 6.53 14.65
CA ALA A 37 -5.12 7.95 14.98
C ALA A 37 -6.57 8.41 15.14
N ASP A 38 -6.81 9.19 16.19
CA ASP A 38 -8.04 9.93 16.39
C ASP A 38 -7.87 11.34 15.78
N GLY A 39 -8.75 11.70 14.86
CA GLY A 39 -8.72 12.96 14.13
C GLY A 39 -7.68 13.04 13.02
N SER A 40 -7.46 14.25 12.51
CA SER A 40 -6.56 14.55 11.39
C SER A 40 -5.82 15.86 11.60
N ALA A 41 -4.52 15.86 11.29
CA ALA A 41 -3.78 17.11 11.14
C ALA A 41 -4.22 17.85 9.86
N LYS A 42 -3.87 19.13 9.76
CA LYS A 42 -4.06 19.93 8.54
C LYS A 42 -2.80 19.86 7.69
N ALA A 43 -2.98 19.78 6.37
CA ALA A 43 -1.88 19.78 5.41
C ALA A 43 -1.30 21.19 5.20
N GLY A 44 -0.03 21.26 4.79
CA GLY A 44 0.61 22.46 4.28
C GLY A 44 1.40 23.29 5.29
N ASP A 45 1.95 24.38 4.78
CA ASP A 45 2.78 25.29 5.58
C ASP A 45 2.05 25.82 6.82
N GLY A 46 2.79 25.99 7.91
CA GLY A 46 2.26 26.46 9.19
C GLY A 46 1.60 25.37 10.03
N HIS A 47 1.54 24.14 9.54
CA HIS A 47 1.03 22.97 10.28
C HIS A 47 2.15 21.99 10.61
N SER A 48 1.88 21.08 11.54
CA SER A 48 2.83 20.05 11.97
C SER A 48 2.13 18.76 12.32
N VAL A 49 2.89 17.69 12.30
CA VAL A 49 2.57 16.38 12.90
C VAL A 49 3.59 16.06 13.97
N LEU A 50 3.32 15.07 14.79
CA LEU A 50 4.26 14.62 15.82
C LEU A 50 5.00 13.36 15.35
N PHE A 51 6.22 13.20 15.83
CA PHE A 51 6.93 11.94 15.80
C PHE A 51 7.49 11.66 17.19
N LYS A 52 6.89 10.70 17.87
CA LYS A 52 7.21 10.37 19.28
C LYS A 52 7.12 11.60 20.19
N GLY A 53 6.07 12.40 19.99
CA GLY A 53 5.82 13.62 20.74
C GLY A 53 6.60 14.86 20.28
N SER A 54 7.58 14.72 19.37
CA SER A 54 8.34 15.86 18.83
C SER A 54 7.66 16.41 17.56
N PRO A 55 7.42 17.74 17.46
CA PRO A 55 6.77 18.31 16.30
C PRO A 55 7.67 18.31 15.07
N LEU A 56 7.10 17.92 13.93
CA LEU A 56 7.71 18.00 12.61
C LEU A 56 6.84 18.88 11.72
N SER A 57 7.43 19.93 11.17
CA SER A 57 6.72 20.89 10.33
C SER A 57 6.39 20.30 8.98
N LEU A 58 5.12 20.43 8.58
CA LEU A 58 4.66 20.18 7.23
C LEU A 58 5.06 21.33 6.32
N SER A 59 5.31 21.05 5.05
CA SER A 59 5.60 22.07 4.06
C SER A 59 4.90 21.80 2.74
N GLY A 60 4.62 22.90 2.04
CA GLY A 60 3.98 22.92 0.75
C GLY A 60 2.52 23.37 0.78
N ASN A 61 1.84 23.21 -0.36
CA ASN A 61 0.46 23.63 -0.53
C ASN A 61 -0.51 22.61 0.08
N GLY A 62 -1.22 22.97 1.14
CA GLY A 62 -2.19 22.08 1.77
C GLY A 62 -3.27 21.58 0.81
N ILE A 63 -3.71 20.32 1.02
CA ILE A 63 -4.88 19.74 0.37
C ILE A 63 -5.95 19.43 1.41
N LYS A 64 -7.21 19.47 1.00
CA LYS A 64 -8.37 19.17 1.88
C LYS A 64 -9.46 18.44 1.12
N VAL A 65 -10.42 17.91 1.84
CA VAL A 65 -11.64 17.33 1.26
C VAL A 65 -12.37 18.39 0.43
N GLY A 66 -12.78 18.00 -0.78
CA GLY A 66 -13.40 18.86 -1.80
C GLY A 66 -12.41 19.39 -2.83
N ASP A 67 -11.12 19.37 -2.58
CA ASP A 67 -10.12 19.81 -3.56
C ASP A 67 -9.97 18.78 -4.69
N GLN A 68 -9.55 19.27 -5.86
CA GLN A 68 -9.14 18.41 -6.97
C GLN A 68 -7.71 17.89 -6.76
N LEU A 69 -7.44 16.66 -7.19
CA LEU A 69 -6.07 16.17 -7.26
C LEU A 69 -5.22 17.07 -8.16
N ARG A 70 -4.04 17.39 -7.69
CA ARG A 70 -3.06 18.18 -8.44
C ARG A 70 -2.23 17.27 -9.33
N SER A 71 -1.86 17.78 -10.51
CA SER A 71 -0.97 17.08 -11.43
C SER A 71 0.44 17.02 -10.86
N VAL A 72 0.88 15.83 -10.49
CA VAL A 72 2.24 15.54 -10.02
C VAL A 72 2.72 14.24 -10.61
N LYS A 73 3.95 14.23 -11.13
CA LYS A 73 4.57 13.03 -11.69
C LYS A 73 5.35 12.28 -10.62
N LEU A 74 4.98 11.03 -10.42
CA LEU A 74 5.65 10.08 -9.52
C LEU A 74 6.31 8.98 -10.33
N ALA A 75 7.38 8.39 -9.81
CA ALA A 75 8.08 7.30 -10.47
C ALA A 75 7.45 5.95 -10.14
N GLN A 76 7.28 5.11 -11.16
CA GLN A 76 6.91 3.71 -11.04
C GLN A 76 8.13 2.80 -10.85
N PRO A 77 7.97 1.51 -10.50
CA PRO A 77 9.08 0.58 -10.33
C PRO A 77 10.02 0.43 -11.53
N ASP A 78 9.54 0.70 -12.74
CA ASP A 78 10.31 0.70 -13.99
C ASP A 78 10.95 2.05 -14.33
N LEU A 79 10.90 3.02 -13.40
CA LEU A 79 11.36 4.40 -13.54
C LEU A 79 10.53 5.28 -14.49
N SER A 80 9.49 4.76 -15.12
CA SER A 80 8.55 5.58 -15.87
C SER A 80 7.82 6.56 -14.93
N LEU A 81 7.35 7.68 -15.48
CA LEU A 81 6.65 8.69 -14.71
C LEU A 81 5.16 8.64 -15.02
N VAL A 82 4.35 8.52 -13.98
CA VAL A 82 2.90 8.62 -14.06
C VAL A 82 2.41 9.84 -13.29
N ASN A 83 1.43 10.55 -13.85
CA ASN A 83 0.76 11.61 -13.11
C ASN A 83 -0.25 10.98 -12.14
N VAL A 84 -0.14 11.31 -10.85
CA VAL A 84 -1.03 10.77 -9.81
C VAL A 84 -2.51 11.07 -10.08
N ALA A 85 -2.82 12.18 -10.77
CA ALA A 85 -4.18 12.52 -11.16
C ALA A 85 -4.74 11.65 -12.29
N ASP A 86 -3.88 10.96 -13.04
CA ASP A 86 -4.26 10.13 -14.19
C ASP A 86 -4.20 8.62 -13.90
N THR A 87 -3.80 8.23 -12.68
CA THR A 87 -3.78 6.83 -12.26
C THR A 87 -5.18 6.22 -12.23
N GLY A 88 -5.27 4.90 -12.40
CA GLY A 88 -6.55 4.19 -12.40
C GLY A 88 -7.37 4.33 -13.67
N GLY A 89 -6.93 5.12 -14.64
CA GLY A 89 -7.70 5.45 -15.84
C GLY A 89 -8.88 6.38 -15.53
N LYS A 90 -9.64 6.74 -16.57
CA LYS A 90 -10.81 7.62 -16.40
C LYS A 90 -11.90 6.90 -15.61
N GLY A 91 -12.38 7.54 -14.57
CA GLY A 91 -13.60 7.12 -13.85
C GLY A 91 -13.39 6.11 -12.73
N LYS A 92 -12.17 5.88 -12.24
CA LYS A 92 -11.94 5.02 -11.07
C LYS A 92 -11.81 5.80 -9.76
N VAL A 93 -12.47 5.30 -8.74
CA VAL A 93 -12.21 5.67 -7.35
C VAL A 93 -10.82 5.16 -6.95
N ARG A 94 -10.07 5.92 -6.17
CA ARG A 94 -8.73 5.56 -5.71
C ARG A 94 -8.61 5.72 -4.21
N ILE A 95 -7.86 4.82 -3.59
CA ILE A 95 -7.40 4.96 -2.21
C ILE A 95 -5.90 5.16 -2.26
N ILE A 96 -5.43 6.34 -1.84
CA ILE A 96 -4.03 6.72 -1.83
C ILE A 96 -3.53 6.69 -0.39
N SER A 97 -2.72 5.69 -0.07
CA SER A 97 -2.02 5.53 1.19
C SER A 97 -0.67 6.23 1.08
N VAL A 98 -0.41 7.20 1.95
CA VAL A 98 0.87 7.93 1.99
C VAL A 98 1.63 7.49 3.23
N VAL A 99 2.87 7.06 3.05
CA VAL A 99 3.73 6.57 4.13
C VAL A 99 5.11 7.24 4.07
N PRO A 100 5.74 7.51 5.24
CA PRO A 100 7.10 8.05 5.30
C PRO A 100 8.13 7.17 4.57
N SER A 101 8.23 5.90 4.91
CA SER A 101 9.13 4.92 4.27
C SER A 101 8.66 3.50 4.56
N LEU A 102 8.62 2.67 3.53
CA LEU A 102 8.22 1.26 3.61
C LEU A 102 9.13 0.41 4.50
N ASP A 103 10.35 0.86 4.75
CA ASP A 103 11.34 0.22 5.62
C ASP A 103 11.03 0.39 7.13
N THR A 104 9.80 0.81 7.49
CA THR A 104 9.38 0.97 8.89
C THR A 104 8.13 0.16 9.20
N LYS A 105 8.08 -0.39 10.42
CA LYS A 105 7.01 -1.33 10.85
C LYS A 105 5.60 -0.78 10.73
N VAL A 106 5.40 0.51 10.96
CA VAL A 106 4.07 1.15 10.86
C VAL A 106 3.66 1.32 9.40
N CYS A 107 4.60 1.69 8.53
CA CYS A 107 4.35 1.83 7.09
C CYS A 107 4.10 0.48 6.41
N GLU A 108 4.89 -0.53 6.78
CA GLU A 108 4.69 -1.91 6.36
C GLU A 108 3.28 -2.37 6.73
N GLN A 109 2.86 -2.21 7.99
CA GLN A 109 1.53 -2.61 8.45
C GLN A 109 0.42 -1.85 7.75
N GLN A 110 0.56 -0.53 7.52
CA GLN A 110 -0.42 0.26 6.77
C GLN A 110 -0.59 -0.27 5.34
N THR A 111 0.52 -0.64 4.69
CA THR A 111 0.51 -1.14 3.31
C THR A 111 -0.08 -2.56 3.23
N HIS A 112 0.25 -3.45 4.18
CA HIS A 112 -0.42 -4.76 4.31
C HIS A 112 -1.92 -4.60 4.56
N TYR A 113 -2.31 -3.66 5.43
CA TYR A 113 -3.73 -3.40 5.71
C TYR A 113 -4.47 -2.96 4.45
N LEU A 114 -3.89 -2.04 3.67
CA LEU A 114 -4.43 -1.61 2.38
C LEU A 114 -4.62 -2.79 1.42
N SER A 115 -3.62 -3.65 1.31
CA SER A 115 -3.62 -4.82 0.43
C SER A 115 -4.59 -5.91 0.86
N GLU A 116 -4.60 -6.27 2.14
CA GLU A 116 -5.24 -7.51 2.63
C GLU A 116 -6.62 -7.29 3.26
N LYS A 117 -6.88 -6.10 3.87
CA LYS A 117 -8.11 -5.83 4.62
C LYS A 117 -9.18 -5.08 3.82
N ASN A 118 -8.93 -4.79 2.55
CA ASN A 118 -9.84 -4.04 1.67
C ASN A 118 -11.15 -4.80 1.31
N LYS A 119 -11.26 -6.09 1.64
CA LYS A 119 -12.46 -6.92 1.40
C LYS A 119 -12.95 -6.89 -0.05
N GLY A 120 -12.02 -7.02 -1.00
CA GLY A 120 -12.31 -7.08 -2.43
C GLY A 120 -12.52 -5.73 -3.13
N LEU A 121 -12.26 -4.61 -2.44
CA LEU A 121 -12.28 -3.28 -3.06
C LEU A 121 -11.26 -3.13 -4.19
N ASP A 122 -10.11 -3.79 -4.10
CA ASP A 122 -9.04 -3.81 -5.10
C ASP A 122 -9.50 -4.23 -6.51
N LYS A 123 -10.64 -4.90 -6.62
CA LYS A 123 -11.27 -5.25 -7.91
C LYS A 123 -12.05 -4.08 -8.55
N MET A 124 -12.43 -3.09 -7.77
CA MET A 124 -13.31 -1.98 -8.17
C MET A 124 -12.64 -0.62 -8.09
N VAL A 125 -11.67 -0.45 -7.20
CA VAL A 125 -10.94 0.80 -6.99
C VAL A 125 -9.44 0.56 -7.21
N GLU A 126 -8.69 1.60 -7.46
CA GLU A 126 -7.23 1.51 -7.47
C GLU A 126 -6.68 1.76 -6.07
N LEU A 127 -5.83 0.86 -5.60
CA LEU A 127 -5.08 0.99 -4.36
C LEU A 127 -3.68 1.48 -4.68
N ILE A 128 -3.27 2.61 -4.07
CA ILE A 128 -1.98 3.25 -4.32
C ILE A 128 -1.26 3.45 -3.01
N THR A 129 0.04 3.15 -2.97
CA THR A 129 0.94 3.57 -1.89
C THR A 129 1.97 4.54 -2.44
N VAL A 130 2.08 5.72 -1.81
CA VAL A 130 3.08 6.75 -2.13
C VAL A 130 4.07 6.85 -0.98
N SER A 131 5.37 6.83 -1.28
CA SER A 131 6.45 7.05 -0.31
C SER A 131 7.63 7.78 -0.94
N ILE A 132 8.57 8.21 -0.10
CA ILE A 132 9.84 8.80 -0.58
C ILE A 132 10.87 7.73 -0.98
N ASP A 133 10.60 6.47 -0.70
CA ASP A 133 11.51 5.37 -1.06
C ASP A 133 11.77 5.35 -2.56
N THR A 134 12.97 4.91 -2.95
CA THR A 134 13.29 4.74 -4.37
C THR A 134 12.38 3.69 -5.00
N PRO A 135 12.10 3.76 -6.32
CA PRO A 135 11.31 2.75 -7.03
C PRO A 135 11.84 1.33 -6.85
N PHE A 136 13.16 1.17 -6.72
CA PHE A 136 13.80 -0.12 -6.48
C PHE A 136 13.50 -0.68 -5.08
N ALA A 137 13.51 0.18 -4.05
CA ALA A 137 13.15 -0.22 -2.68
C ALA A 137 11.66 -0.59 -2.60
N GLN A 138 10.77 0.19 -3.24
CA GLN A 138 9.35 -0.12 -3.33
C GLN A 138 9.09 -1.45 -4.03
N LYS A 139 9.79 -1.74 -5.13
CA LYS A 139 9.68 -3.01 -5.85
C LYS A 139 10.11 -4.18 -4.98
N ARG A 140 11.28 -4.10 -4.33
CA ARG A 140 11.77 -5.13 -3.41
C ARG A 140 10.76 -5.38 -2.30
N PHE A 141 10.25 -4.31 -1.66
CA PHE A 141 9.24 -4.42 -0.61
C PHE A 141 7.99 -5.16 -1.11
N ALA A 142 7.44 -4.79 -2.28
CA ALA A 142 6.24 -5.41 -2.84
C ALA A 142 6.45 -6.92 -3.09
N GLU A 143 7.63 -7.31 -3.59
CA GLU A 143 8.01 -8.71 -3.83
C GLU A 143 8.14 -9.51 -2.52
N GLU A 144 8.87 -8.99 -1.53
CA GLU A 144 9.07 -9.61 -0.22
C GLU A 144 7.76 -9.74 0.57
N ALA A 145 6.93 -8.68 0.55
CA ALA A 145 5.62 -8.63 1.19
C ALA A 145 4.54 -9.40 0.40
N LYS A 146 4.83 -9.87 -0.83
CA LYS A 146 3.87 -10.55 -1.73
C LYS A 146 2.62 -9.70 -2.02
N ILE A 147 2.78 -8.41 -2.13
CA ILE A 147 1.71 -7.45 -2.43
C ILE A 147 1.71 -7.17 -3.93
N ALA A 148 0.64 -7.60 -4.62
CA ALA A 148 0.48 -7.47 -6.06
C ALA A 148 -0.73 -6.61 -6.47
N ASN A 149 -1.60 -6.24 -5.52
CA ASN A 149 -2.84 -5.48 -5.78
C ASN A 149 -2.74 -4.00 -5.39
N VAL A 150 -1.54 -3.52 -5.10
CA VAL A 150 -1.26 -2.11 -4.77
C VAL A 150 -0.28 -1.54 -5.78
N THR A 151 -0.60 -0.37 -6.34
CA THR A 151 0.30 0.42 -7.17
C THR A 151 1.25 1.20 -6.28
N PHE A 152 2.55 1.00 -6.44
CA PHE A 152 3.58 1.75 -5.72
C PHE A 152 4.07 2.92 -6.55
N LEU A 153 4.08 4.11 -5.97
CA LEU A 153 4.52 5.35 -6.60
C LEU A 153 5.54 6.07 -5.70
N SER A 154 6.65 6.44 -6.28
CA SER A 154 7.78 7.03 -5.56
C SER A 154 7.90 8.53 -5.80
N ASP A 155 7.97 9.29 -4.70
CA ASP A 155 8.25 10.73 -4.65
C ASP A 155 9.73 11.05 -4.38
N TYR A 156 10.63 10.09 -4.69
CA TYR A 156 12.05 10.12 -4.28
C TYR A 156 12.87 11.27 -4.86
N ARG A 157 12.47 11.83 -6.01
CA ARG A 157 13.29 12.82 -6.71
C ARG A 157 13.42 14.13 -5.93
N ASN A 158 12.27 14.79 -5.71
CA ASN A 158 12.25 16.12 -5.14
C ASN A 158 11.22 16.29 -4.03
N GLY A 159 10.42 15.28 -3.71
CA GLY A 159 9.27 15.41 -2.82
C GLY A 159 8.16 16.28 -3.42
N ASP A 160 7.98 16.23 -4.75
CA ASP A 160 7.04 17.11 -5.47
C ASP A 160 5.59 16.81 -5.09
N PHE A 161 5.24 15.53 -4.86
CA PHE A 161 3.94 15.13 -4.34
C PHE A 161 3.75 15.67 -2.91
N GLY A 162 4.71 15.42 -2.05
CA GLY A 162 4.65 15.92 -0.67
C GLY A 162 4.44 17.42 -0.61
N LYS A 163 5.18 18.20 -1.41
CA LYS A 163 5.08 19.66 -1.48
C LYS A 163 3.76 20.10 -2.11
N ALA A 164 3.32 19.45 -3.18
CA ALA A 164 2.07 19.80 -3.85
C ALA A 164 0.85 19.56 -2.96
N TYR A 165 0.91 18.55 -2.09
CA TYR A 165 -0.20 18.14 -1.24
C TYR A 165 -0.05 18.60 0.22
N GLY A 166 1.05 19.30 0.56
CA GLY A 166 1.33 19.77 1.92
C GLY A 166 1.62 18.65 2.90
N LEU A 167 2.17 17.55 2.43
CA LEU A 167 2.52 16.37 3.22
C LEU A 167 4.03 16.17 3.36
N PHE A 168 4.84 17.12 2.90
CA PHE A 168 6.30 16.99 2.93
C PHE A 168 6.84 17.43 4.30
N LEU A 169 7.60 16.56 4.94
CA LEU A 169 8.36 16.84 6.15
C LEU A 169 9.78 17.20 5.76
N LYS A 170 10.10 18.49 5.82
CA LYS A 170 11.32 19.06 5.25
C LYS A 170 12.59 18.52 5.92
N ASP A 171 12.64 18.54 7.24
CA ASP A 171 13.85 18.17 7.97
C ASP A 171 14.22 16.68 7.84
N PRO A 172 13.28 15.73 8.06
CA PRO A 172 13.58 14.32 7.84
C PRO A 172 13.52 13.91 6.36
N HIS A 173 13.09 14.81 5.46
CA HIS A 173 12.95 14.58 4.00
C HIS A 173 12.10 13.34 3.66
N VAL A 174 10.95 13.22 4.31
CA VAL A 174 9.98 12.14 4.10
C VAL A 174 8.56 12.70 3.97
N LEU A 175 7.60 11.84 3.64
CA LEU A 175 6.19 12.20 3.62
C LEU A 175 5.54 12.00 5.00
N ALA A 176 4.59 12.86 5.33
CA ALA A 176 3.69 12.62 6.45
C ALA A 176 2.78 11.42 6.14
N ARG A 177 2.40 10.69 7.19
CA ARG A 177 1.48 9.57 7.06
C ARG A 177 0.05 10.05 6.84
N ALA A 178 -0.60 9.52 5.79
CA ALA A 178 -1.98 9.86 5.48
C ALA A 178 -2.70 8.74 4.73
N VAL A 179 -4.02 8.82 4.70
CA VAL A 179 -4.86 8.10 3.74
C VAL A 179 -5.81 9.09 3.08
N MET A 180 -6.02 8.95 1.78
CA MET A 180 -6.87 9.80 0.97
C MET A 180 -7.75 8.93 0.08
N VAL A 181 -9.05 9.28 -0.02
CA VAL A 181 -9.96 8.68 -1.00
C VAL A 181 -10.35 9.72 -2.02
N VAL A 182 -10.24 9.36 -3.29
CA VAL A 182 -10.47 10.24 -4.43
C VAL A 182 -11.51 9.61 -5.33
N ASP A 183 -12.50 10.40 -5.73
CA ASP A 183 -13.55 9.92 -6.64
C ASP A 183 -13.11 9.85 -8.10
N ALA A 184 -14.02 9.39 -8.94
CA ALA A 184 -13.84 9.26 -10.38
C ALA A 184 -13.58 10.59 -11.11
N GLN A 185 -13.93 11.73 -10.50
CA GLN A 185 -13.75 13.09 -10.99
C GLN A 185 -12.50 13.77 -10.42
N ASN A 186 -11.59 13.01 -9.79
CA ASN A 186 -10.37 13.52 -9.14
C ASN A 186 -10.63 14.41 -7.91
N THR A 187 -11.81 14.37 -7.30
CA THR A 187 -12.11 15.11 -6.09
C THR A 187 -11.76 14.31 -4.85
N VAL A 188 -11.05 14.91 -3.91
CA VAL A 188 -10.76 14.32 -2.60
C VAL A 188 -12.05 14.22 -1.79
N ARG A 189 -12.45 13.01 -1.42
CA ARG A 189 -13.67 12.72 -0.65
C ARG A 189 -13.41 12.34 0.79
N HIS A 190 -12.18 11.91 1.08
CA HIS A 190 -11.70 11.65 2.43
C HIS A 190 -10.22 11.97 2.49
N LEU A 191 -9.78 12.52 3.61
CA LEU A 191 -8.38 12.78 3.92
C LEU A 191 -8.19 12.70 5.42
N GLN A 192 -7.30 11.80 5.85
CA GLN A 192 -6.80 11.79 7.21
C GLN A 192 -5.27 11.82 7.18
N ILE A 193 -4.70 12.82 7.85
CA ILE A 193 -3.25 12.95 8.09
C ILE A 193 -3.03 12.62 9.56
N THR A 194 -2.29 11.57 9.87
CA THR A 194 -2.11 11.17 11.27
C THR A 194 -1.41 12.28 12.06
N PRO A 195 -1.99 12.72 13.20
CA PRO A 195 -1.33 13.72 14.04
C PRO A 195 -0.01 13.24 14.64
N GLU A 196 0.15 11.91 14.81
CA GLU A 196 1.36 11.24 15.26
C GLU A 196 1.80 10.20 14.22
N LEU A 197 3.02 10.32 13.69
CA LEU A 197 3.53 9.45 12.62
C LEU A 197 3.64 7.98 13.03
N ALA A 198 3.72 7.69 14.33
CA ALA A 198 3.78 6.32 14.85
C ALA A 198 2.38 5.64 14.92
N GLN A 199 1.32 6.35 14.60
CA GLN A 199 -0.05 5.81 14.56
C GLN A 199 -0.46 5.46 13.12
N LEU A 200 -1.45 4.56 12.98
CA LEU A 200 -2.09 4.25 11.70
C LEU A 200 -3.23 5.23 11.41
N PRO A 201 -3.50 5.59 10.14
CA PRO A 201 -4.76 6.23 9.80
C PRO A 201 -5.91 5.23 9.91
N ASP A 202 -7.16 5.72 10.00
CA ASP A 202 -8.36 4.88 9.95
C ASP A 202 -8.60 4.38 8.51
N MET A 203 -7.97 3.26 8.21
CA MET A 203 -8.09 2.62 6.90
C MET A 203 -9.51 2.06 6.68
N ASP A 204 -10.22 1.67 7.74
CA ASP A 204 -11.59 1.15 7.61
C ASP A 204 -12.56 2.26 7.22
N GLU A 205 -12.39 3.48 7.75
CA GLU A 205 -13.16 4.65 7.31
C GLU A 205 -12.89 4.94 5.83
N ALA A 206 -11.62 4.94 5.41
CA ALA A 206 -11.26 5.13 4.01
C ALA A 206 -11.92 4.07 3.09
N PHE A 207 -11.92 2.79 3.49
CA PHE A 207 -12.61 1.74 2.75
C PHE A 207 -14.12 1.95 2.69
N GLN A 208 -14.76 2.41 3.77
CA GLN A 208 -16.20 2.71 3.78
C GLN A 208 -16.55 3.86 2.82
N VAL A 209 -15.75 4.94 2.82
CA VAL A 209 -15.94 6.05 1.88
C VAL A 209 -15.79 5.58 0.44
N ALA A 210 -14.77 4.81 0.12
CA ALA A 210 -14.56 4.27 -1.21
C ALA A 210 -15.76 3.40 -1.67
N ARG A 211 -16.30 2.52 -0.78
CA ARG A 211 -17.49 1.71 -1.08
C ARG A 211 -18.71 2.57 -1.41
N LYS A 212 -18.96 3.62 -0.62
CA LYS A 212 -20.10 4.54 -0.88
C LYS A 212 -19.98 5.21 -2.24
N LEU A 213 -18.77 5.58 -2.67
CA LEU A 213 -18.54 6.22 -3.96
C LEU A 213 -18.80 5.31 -5.16
N ILE A 214 -18.42 4.02 -5.07
CA ILE A 214 -18.67 3.05 -6.16
C ILE A 214 -20.13 2.59 -6.23
N THR A 215 -20.89 2.68 -5.14
CA THR A 215 -22.32 2.31 -5.15
C THR A 215 -23.23 3.47 -5.56
N ALA A 216 -22.72 4.71 -5.53
CA ALA A 216 -23.44 5.92 -5.94
C ALA A 216 -23.21 6.31 -7.41
N SER A 217 -22.32 5.59 -8.12
CA SER A 217 -22.03 5.75 -9.54
C SER A 217 -22.86 4.79 -10.37
#